data_07c71d95aa293aeb6f24bb9eef7365d0
#
_entry.id   07c71d95aa293aeb6f24bb9eef7365d0
#
_cell.length_a   1.000
_cell.length_b   1.000
_cell.length_c   1.000
_cell.angle_alpha   90.00
_cell.angle_beta   90.00
_cell.angle_gamma   90.00
#
_symmetry.space_group_name_H-M   'P 1'
#
loop_
_entity.id
_entity.type
_entity.pdbx_description
1 polymer ?
#
loop_
_entity_poly.entity_id
_entity_poly.type
_entity_poly.pdbx_seq_one_letter_code
_entity_poly.pdbx_strand_id
1 'polypeptide(L)'
;MEYDIVGDVHGQADKLEALLLAMGYRHHAGAYRHPTRKAIFVGDFIDRGPRQVDTYRLARNMVEADSALAILGNHEFNAIAWHLPDPDGVDSGHFLRPRHGELGVKNRHQHSVFLGEGEGTPLHAEIIDWFLTLPLWLDLPGLRVVHACWHDGYMAELAPLLGEGRTLTAELMVRASRSDDPVFRAVEGLIKGLEVALPPGHSFRDKDGHERRNVRIRWWDAHASSYRDLELMPDEERA
;
A
#
# COMPACT_ATOMS: atom_id res chain seq x y z
N MET A 1 -7.25 -0.13 24.47
CA MET A 1 -7.76 0.60 23.30
C MET A 1 -8.30 -0.44 22.34
N GLU A 2 -9.49 -0.24 21.80
CA GLU A 2 -10.06 -1.10 20.75
C GLU A 2 -9.80 -0.48 19.38
N TYR A 3 -9.71 -1.31 18.35
CA TYR A 3 -9.42 -0.87 16.99
C TYR A 3 -10.44 -1.41 16.00
N ASP A 4 -10.84 -0.56 15.05
CA ASP A 4 -11.58 -0.93 13.86
C ASP A 4 -10.61 -0.95 12.66
N ILE A 5 -10.48 -2.07 11.98
CA ILE A 5 -9.58 -2.19 10.83
C ILE A 5 -10.33 -1.84 9.55
N VAL A 6 -9.79 -0.89 8.80
CA VAL A 6 -10.34 -0.45 7.50
C VAL A 6 -9.39 -0.88 6.39
N GLY A 7 -9.88 -1.70 5.48
CA GLY A 7 -9.14 -2.17 4.29
C GLY A 7 -8.96 -1.08 3.24
N ASP A 8 -8.57 -1.50 2.03
CA ASP A 8 -8.32 -0.64 0.88
C ASP A 8 -9.49 0.31 0.62
N VAL A 9 -9.21 1.61 0.57
CA VAL A 9 -10.24 2.65 0.38
C VAL A 9 -10.35 3.09 -1.08
N HIS A 10 -9.22 3.20 -1.76
CA HIS A 10 -9.15 3.48 -3.20
C HIS A 10 -10.03 4.66 -3.66
N GLY A 11 -9.87 5.84 -3.09
CA GLY A 11 -10.60 7.03 -3.54
C GLY A 11 -12.12 6.98 -3.32
N GLN A 12 -12.63 6.07 -2.50
CA GLN A 12 -14.07 5.88 -2.23
C GLN A 12 -14.51 6.64 -0.96
N ALA A 13 -14.27 7.96 -0.90
CA ALA A 13 -14.56 8.78 0.27
C ALA A 13 -16.00 8.61 0.78
N ASP A 14 -17.01 8.60 -0.13
CA ASP A 14 -18.41 8.46 0.28
C ASP A 14 -18.68 7.13 1.01
N LYS A 15 -18.07 6.04 0.53
CA LYS A 15 -18.20 4.73 1.18
C LYS A 15 -17.48 4.70 2.51
N LEU A 16 -16.31 5.33 2.60
CA LEU A 16 -15.57 5.43 3.84
C LEU A 16 -16.33 6.23 4.89
N GLU A 17 -16.91 7.37 4.51
CA GLU A 17 -17.74 8.18 5.40
C GLU A 17 -18.95 7.38 5.91
N ALA A 18 -19.67 6.70 5.00
CA ALA A 18 -20.80 5.85 5.36
C ALA A 18 -20.40 4.71 6.32
N LEU A 19 -19.25 4.07 6.06
CA LEU A 19 -18.70 3.03 6.93
C LEU A 19 -18.37 3.57 8.32
N LEU A 20 -17.65 4.68 8.41
CA LEU A 20 -17.29 5.30 9.69
C LEU A 20 -18.54 5.67 10.50
N LEU A 21 -19.55 6.25 9.85
CA LEU A 21 -20.83 6.57 10.50
C LEU A 21 -21.54 5.30 11.00
N ALA A 22 -21.57 4.24 10.22
CA ALA A 22 -22.17 2.95 10.58
C ALA A 22 -21.44 2.29 11.77
N MET A 23 -20.10 2.43 11.84
CA MET A 23 -19.30 1.97 12.96
C MET A 23 -19.40 2.86 14.22
N GLY A 24 -20.15 3.95 14.17
CA GLY A 24 -20.37 4.84 15.32
C GLY A 24 -19.43 6.02 15.42
N TYR A 25 -18.53 6.22 14.47
CA TYR A 25 -17.73 7.46 14.41
C TYR A 25 -18.63 8.65 14.09
N ARG A 26 -18.25 9.82 14.62
CA ARG A 26 -18.95 11.09 14.36
C ARG A 26 -17.94 12.17 13.99
N HIS A 27 -18.29 12.98 13.00
CA HIS A 27 -17.46 14.11 12.62
C HIS A 27 -17.48 15.18 13.73
N HIS A 28 -16.32 15.48 14.27
CA HIS A 28 -16.12 16.51 15.30
C HIS A 28 -14.73 17.14 15.18
N ALA A 29 -14.67 18.46 15.25
CA ALA A 29 -13.42 19.23 15.18
C ALA A 29 -12.50 18.81 14.02
N GLY A 30 -13.07 18.69 12.81
CA GLY A 30 -12.32 18.42 11.57
C GLY A 30 -12.02 16.95 11.28
N ALA A 31 -12.35 16.00 12.16
CA ALA A 31 -12.08 14.59 11.97
C ALA A 31 -13.24 13.69 12.43
N TYR A 32 -13.33 12.48 11.89
CA TYR A 32 -14.21 11.44 12.44
C TYR A 32 -13.58 10.84 13.71
N ARG A 33 -14.37 10.75 14.79
CA ARG A 33 -13.94 10.28 16.10
C ARG A 33 -14.92 9.28 16.66
N HIS A 34 -14.41 8.32 17.44
CA HIS A 34 -15.19 7.39 18.23
C HIS A 34 -14.80 7.53 19.72
N PRO A 35 -15.73 7.40 20.68
CA PRO A 35 -15.43 7.65 22.08
C PRO A 35 -14.44 6.67 22.72
N THR A 36 -14.34 5.42 22.20
CA THR A 36 -13.55 4.35 22.83
C THR A 36 -12.66 3.59 21.85
N ARG A 37 -12.79 3.82 20.52
CA ARG A 37 -12.06 3.09 19.48
C ARG A 37 -11.27 4.03 18.59
N LYS A 38 -10.24 3.50 17.93
CA LYS A 38 -9.51 4.15 16.83
C LYS A 38 -9.63 3.31 15.57
N ALA A 39 -9.68 3.96 14.43
CA ALA A 39 -9.54 3.27 13.16
C ALA A 39 -8.08 2.93 12.88
N ILE A 40 -7.82 1.85 12.15
CA ILE A 40 -6.52 1.57 11.53
C ILE A 40 -6.75 1.36 10.05
N PHE A 41 -6.20 2.27 9.24
CA PHE A 41 -6.21 2.15 7.78
C PHE A 41 -5.02 1.31 7.34
N VAL A 42 -5.27 0.28 6.54
CA VAL A 42 -4.20 -0.63 6.10
C VAL A 42 -3.55 -0.21 4.77
N GLY A 43 -3.70 1.04 4.37
CA GLY A 43 -3.15 1.60 3.13
C GLY A 43 -4.14 1.57 1.96
N ASP A 44 -3.61 1.82 0.76
CA ASP A 44 -4.35 1.89 -0.50
C ASP A 44 -5.50 2.91 -0.47
N PHE A 45 -5.14 4.16 -0.15
CA PHE A 45 -6.07 5.28 -0.11
C PHE A 45 -6.48 5.79 -1.49
N ILE A 46 -5.55 5.68 -2.46
CA ILE A 46 -5.65 6.28 -3.78
C ILE A 46 -5.97 5.26 -4.88
N ASP A 47 -6.20 5.79 -6.07
CA ASP A 47 -6.55 5.07 -7.30
C ASP A 47 -7.98 4.51 -7.33
N ARG A 48 -8.47 4.18 -8.50
CA ARG A 48 -9.77 3.57 -8.82
C ARG A 48 -10.99 4.46 -8.58
N GLY A 49 -11.22 4.92 -7.35
CA GLY A 49 -12.41 5.68 -6.98
C GLY A 49 -12.35 7.16 -7.41
N PRO A 50 -13.47 7.86 -7.38
CA PRO A 50 -13.60 9.21 -7.96
C PRO A 50 -13.17 10.35 -7.02
N ARG A 51 -12.92 10.10 -5.72
CA ARG A 51 -12.68 11.16 -4.71
C ARG A 51 -11.36 10.95 -3.98
N GLN A 52 -10.25 11.11 -4.72
CA GLN A 52 -8.90 10.83 -4.24
C GLN A 52 -8.47 11.76 -3.10
N VAL A 53 -8.57 13.08 -3.35
CA VAL A 53 -8.18 14.12 -2.40
C VAL A 53 -9.04 14.07 -1.14
N ASP A 54 -10.33 13.80 -1.27
CA ASP A 54 -11.22 13.73 -0.11
C ASP A 54 -10.91 12.50 0.76
N THR A 55 -10.60 11.36 0.14
CA THR A 55 -10.16 10.16 0.87
C THR A 55 -8.87 10.41 1.64
N TYR A 56 -7.87 11.02 0.98
CA TYR A 56 -6.63 11.43 1.62
C TYR A 56 -6.90 12.36 2.82
N ARG A 57 -7.67 13.46 2.61
CA ARG A 57 -7.97 14.43 3.67
C ARG A 57 -8.68 13.79 4.85
N LEU A 58 -9.64 12.91 4.59
CA LEU A 58 -10.37 12.21 5.64
C LEU A 58 -9.43 11.35 6.47
N ALA A 59 -8.62 10.50 5.84
CA ALA A 59 -7.69 9.63 6.54
C ALA A 59 -6.64 10.43 7.30
N ARG A 60 -6.00 11.41 6.67
CA ARG A 60 -5.00 12.29 7.28
C ARG A 60 -5.56 13.03 8.49
N ASN A 61 -6.73 13.66 8.36
CA ASN A 61 -7.35 14.38 9.47
C ASN A 61 -7.63 13.46 10.67
N MET A 62 -8.04 12.23 10.44
CA MET A 62 -8.24 11.25 11.51
C MET A 62 -6.93 10.86 12.18
N VAL A 63 -5.85 10.68 11.41
CA VAL A 63 -4.51 10.35 11.94
C VAL A 63 -3.97 11.54 12.76
N GLU A 64 -3.98 12.75 12.21
CA GLU A 64 -3.52 13.98 12.90
C GLU A 64 -4.34 14.28 14.17
N ALA A 65 -5.61 13.90 14.18
CA ALA A 65 -6.51 14.04 15.32
C ALA A 65 -6.39 12.90 16.36
N ASP A 66 -5.43 11.99 16.20
CA ASP A 66 -5.23 10.79 17.05
C ASP A 66 -6.48 9.89 17.14
N SER A 67 -7.36 9.94 16.15
CA SER A 67 -8.56 9.10 16.04
C SER A 67 -8.38 7.90 15.10
N ALA A 68 -7.26 7.87 14.38
CA ALA A 68 -6.85 6.72 13.56
C ALA A 68 -5.34 6.53 13.58
N LEU A 69 -4.92 5.34 13.13
CA LEU A 69 -3.57 5.00 12.68
C LEU A 69 -3.65 4.64 11.21
N ALA A 70 -2.54 4.71 10.50
CA ALA A 70 -2.46 4.31 9.10
C ALA A 70 -1.11 3.66 8.81
N ILE A 71 -1.08 2.80 7.80
CA ILE A 71 0.15 2.22 7.24
C ILE A 71 0.21 2.44 5.73
N LEU A 72 1.41 2.29 5.17
CA LEU A 72 1.68 2.43 3.75
C LEU A 72 1.17 1.20 2.98
N GLY A 73 0.35 1.42 1.94
CA GLY A 73 -0.03 0.41 0.96
C GLY A 73 0.85 0.45 -0.29
N ASN A 74 0.65 -0.52 -1.18
CA ASN A 74 1.42 -0.59 -2.42
C ASN A 74 1.05 0.52 -3.42
N HIS A 75 -0.15 1.07 -3.36
CA HIS A 75 -0.55 2.20 -4.21
C HIS A 75 0.16 3.49 -3.80
N GLU A 76 0.25 3.77 -2.51
CA GLU A 76 1.03 4.91 -1.99
C GLU A 76 2.51 4.77 -2.33
N PHE A 77 3.12 3.59 -2.12
CA PHE A 77 4.50 3.33 -2.51
C PHE A 77 4.75 3.60 -3.99
N ASN A 78 3.87 3.12 -4.85
CA ASN A 78 3.96 3.34 -6.29
C ASN A 78 3.80 4.82 -6.68
N ALA A 79 2.93 5.57 -5.99
CA ALA A 79 2.75 7.00 -6.22
C ALA A 79 3.96 7.82 -5.77
N ILE A 80 4.58 7.47 -4.64
CA ILE A 80 5.86 8.06 -4.19
C ILE A 80 6.94 7.81 -5.25
N ALA A 81 7.10 6.56 -5.71
CA ALA A 81 8.08 6.21 -6.73
C ALA A 81 7.79 6.89 -8.10
N TRP A 82 6.53 7.15 -8.42
CA TRP A 82 6.16 7.97 -9.58
C TRP A 82 6.58 9.43 -9.42
N HIS A 83 6.50 9.97 -8.22
CA HIS A 83 6.80 11.38 -7.92
C HIS A 83 8.30 11.66 -7.78
N LEU A 84 9.04 10.76 -7.13
CA LEU A 84 10.46 10.98 -6.83
C LEU A 84 11.34 10.79 -8.07
N PRO A 85 12.25 11.76 -8.34
CA PRO A 85 13.25 11.59 -9.40
C PRO A 85 14.21 10.45 -9.05
N ASP A 86 14.70 9.78 -10.08
CA ASP A 86 15.78 8.80 -9.95
C ASP A 86 17.12 9.52 -9.88
N PRO A 87 17.88 9.45 -8.77
CA PRO A 87 19.15 10.16 -8.65
C PRO A 87 20.19 9.70 -9.69
N ASP A 88 20.12 8.44 -10.15
CA ASP A 88 21.02 7.91 -11.18
C ASP A 88 20.58 8.30 -12.60
N GLY A 89 19.40 8.86 -12.75
CA GLY A 89 18.79 9.24 -14.02
C GLY A 89 18.36 10.70 -14.10
N VAL A 90 18.81 11.57 -13.19
CA VAL A 90 18.38 13.00 -13.11
C VAL A 90 18.62 13.74 -14.44
N ASP A 91 19.77 13.54 -15.07
CA ASP A 91 20.10 14.20 -16.34
C ASP A 91 19.25 13.73 -17.52
N SER A 92 18.59 12.58 -17.41
CA SER A 92 17.67 12.01 -18.41
C SER A 92 16.21 12.18 -18.07
N GLY A 93 15.87 12.86 -16.95
CA GLY A 93 14.49 13.09 -16.49
C GLY A 93 13.80 11.82 -16.04
N HIS A 94 14.54 10.82 -15.56
CA HIS A 94 13.98 9.57 -15.05
C HIS A 94 13.43 9.74 -13.63
N PHE A 95 12.44 8.92 -13.32
CA PHE A 95 11.83 8.80 -12.01
C PHE A 95 12.01 7.38 -11.49
N LEU A 96 11.88 7.16 -10.21
CA LEU A 96 12.03 5.84 -9.59
C LEU A 96 11.07 4.81 -10.22
N ARG A 97 9.90 5.27 -10.66
CA ARG A 97 8.97 4.47 -11.45
C ARG A 97 8.95 4.95 -12.90
N PRO A 98 9.14 4.07 -13.90
CA PRO A 98 9.18 4.46 -15.30
C PRO A 98 7.94 5.23 -15.75
N ARG A 99 8.14 6.38 -16.43
CA ARG A 99 7.08 7.24 -16.98
C ARG A 99 6.94 7.14 -18.50
N HIS A 100 7.86 6.45 -19.16
CA HIS A 100 7.91 6.31 -20.63
C HIS A 100 7.82 4.85 -21.06
N GLY A 101 7.52 4.63 -22.36
CA GLY A 101 7.35 3.30 -22.93
C GLY A 101 6.09 2.57 -22.41
N GLU A 102 5.99 1.30 -22.68
CA GLU A 102 4.82 0.46 -22.29
C GLU A 102 4.61 0.42 -20.77
N LEU A 103 5.71 0.32 -20.01
CA LEU A 103 5.65 0.36 -18.54
C LEU A 103 5.16 1.71 -18.03
N GLY A 104 5.60 2.81 -18.64
CA GLY A 104 5.16 4.15 -18.29
C GLY A 104 3.65 4.34 -18.53
N VAL A 105 3.14 3.86 -19.64
CA VAL A 105 1.71 3.88 -19.95
C VAL A 105 0.91 3.08 -18.91
N LYS A 106 1.36 1.87 -18.58
CA LYS A 106 0.73 1.02 -17.57
C LYS A 106 0.75 1.67 -16.18
N ASN A 107 1.89 2.22 -15.78
CA ASN A 107 2.05 2.89 -14.49
C ASN A 107 1.14 4.12 -14.38
N ARG A 108 1.10 4.97 -15.44
CA ARG A 108 0.21 6.11 -15.49
C ARG A 108 -1.27 5.71 -15.45
N HIS A 109 -1.62 4.65 -16.15
CA HIS A 109 -3.00 4.13 -16.13
C HIS A 109 -3.43 3.71 -14.72
N GLN A 110 -2.55 3.06 -13.98
CA GLN A 110 -2.81 2.69 -12.58
C GLN A 110 -3.20 3.89 -11.72
N HIS A 111 -2.47 5.00 -11.87
CA HIS A 111 -2.66 6.23 -11.09
C HIS A 111 -3.50 7.30 -11.80
N SER A 112 -4.19 6.96 -12.90
CA SER A 112 -4.82 7.95 -13.79
C SER A 112 -5.80 8.87 -13.06
N VAL A 113 -6.61 8.34 -12.14
CA VAL A 113 -7.58 9.14 -11.38
C VAL A 113 -6.86 10.05 -10.38
N PHE A 114 -5.91 9.51 -9.63
CA PHE A 114 -5.12 10.27 -8.66
C PHE A 114 -4.32 11.40 -9.33
N LEU A 115 -3.62 11.10 -10.42
CA LEU A 115 -2.86 12.08 -11.19
C LEU A 115 -3.78 13.13 -11.83
N GLY A 116 -4.98 12.74 -12.27
CA GLY A 116 -5.98 13.64 -12.84
C GLY A 116 -6.49 14.71 -11.86
N GLU A 117 -6.49 14.44 -10.55
CA GLU A 117 -6.91 15.40 -9.53
C GLU A 117 -5.81 16.40 -9.13
N GLY A 118 -4.55 16.21 -9.52
CA GLY A 118 -3.55 17.16 -9.06
C GLY A 118 -2.10 16.93 -9.42
N GLU A 119 -1.76 16.15 -10.44
CA GLU A 119 -0.35 15.92 -10.84
C GLU A 119 0.38 17.27 -11.03
N GLY A 120 1.56 17.41 -10.39
CA GLY A 120 2.39 18.61 -10.50
C GLY A 120 1.92 19.82 -9.69
N THR A 121 0.86 19.69 -8.91
CA THR A 121 0.39 20.75 -8.00
C THR A 121 1.04 20.67 -6.62
N PRO A 122 1.04 21.77 -5.83
CA PRO A 122 1.49 21.73 -4.43
C PRO A 122 0.71 20.71 -3.58
N LEU A 123 -0.58 20.52 -3.86
CA LEU A 123 -1.40 19.52 -3.17
C LEU A 123 -0.91 18.10 -3.44
N HIS A 124 -0.50 17.80 -4.69
CA HIS A 124 0.07 16.49 -5.01
C HIS A 124 1.35 16.23 -4.20
N ALA A 125 2.24 17.21 -4.14
CA ALA A 125 3.45 17.11 -3.32
C ALA A 125 3.13 16.90 -1.83
N GLU A 126 2.17 17.66 -1.28
CA GLU A 126 1.70 17.49 0.10
C GLU A 126 1.16 16.09 0.39
N ILE A 127 0.43 15.49 -0.56
CA ILE A 127 -0.07 14.12 -0.43
C ILE A 127 1.10 13.11 -0.41
N ILE A 128 2.07 13.27 -1.31
CA ILE A 128 3.27 12.41 -1.35
C ILE A 128 4.10 12.54 -0.07
N ASP A 129 4.27 13.75 0.43
CA ASP A 129 4.96 14.00 1.70
C ASP A 129 4.27 13.29 2.86
N TRP A 130 2.93 13.32 2.89
CA TRP A 130 2.18 12.58 3.92
C TRP A 130 2.35 11.07 3.77
N PHE A 131 2.35 10.52 2.56
CA PHE A 131 2.58 9.09 2.33
C PHE A 131 3.95 8.64 2.87
N LEU A 132 4.98 9.48 2.75
CA LEU A 132 6.30 9.22 3.31
C LEU A 132 6.32 9.19 4.85
N THR A 133 5.30 9.71 5.52
CA THR A 133 5.15 9.62 6.98
C THR A 133 4.49 8.31 7.44
N LEU A 134 3.95 7.51 6.52
CA LEU A 134 3.24 6.29 6.87
C LEU A 134 4.22 5.14 7.15
N PRO A 135 4.08 4.43 8.29
CA PRO A 135 4.88 3.24 8.58
C PRO A 135 4.52 2.08 7.65
N LEU A 136 5.49 1.18 7.42
CA LEU A 136 5.27 -0.07 6.68
C LEU A 136 4.43 -1.09 7.46
N TRP A 137 4.48 -1.05 8.79
CA TRP A 137 3.71 -1.93 9.69
C TRP A 137 3.52 -1.32 11.07
N LEU A 138 2.52 -1.82 11.77
CA LEU A 138 2.32 -1.52 13.19
C LEU A 138 2.45 -2.81 14.02
N ASP A 139 3.18 -2.71 15.12
CA ASP A 139 3.27 -3.77 16.14
C ASP A 139 2.76 -3.17 17.46
N LEU A 140 1.49 -3.42 17.73
CA LEU A 140 0.75 -2.88 18.87
C LEU A 140 0.52 -3.98 19.90
N PRO A 141 0.28 -3.65 21.18
CA PRO A 141 -0.05 -4.66 22.19
C PRO A 141 -1.27 -5.51 21.77
N GLY A 142 -1.01 -6.77 21.42
CA GLY A 142 -2.02 -7.74 21.01
C GLY A 142 -2.52 -7.61 19.58
N LEU A 143 -1.95 -6.73 18.75
CA LEU A 143 -2.36 -6.54 17.36
C LEU A 143 -1.16 -6.20 16.47
N ARG A 144 -0.99 -6.95 15.39
CA ARG A 144 -0.01 -6.69 14.33
C ARG A 144 -0.72 -6.33 13.03
N VAL A 145 -0.28 -5.26 12.38
CA VAL A 145 -0.91 -4.75 11.16
C VAL A 145 0.16 -4.54 10.09
N VAL A 146 -0.09 -5.10 8.92
CA VAL A 146 0.72 -4.93 7.70
C VAL A 146 -0.23 -4.89 6.50
N HIS A 147 0.17 -4.25 5.41
CA HIS A 147 -0.69 -4.16 4.24
C HIS A 147 -0.91 -5.52 3.55
N ALA A 148 0.16 -6.31 3.35
CA ALA A 148 0.03 -7.58 2.62
C ALA A 148 0.58 -8.81 3.34
N CYS A 149 1.83 -8.80 3.80
CA CYS A 149 2.44 -9.99 4.43
C CYS A 149 3.29 -9.62 5.63
N TRP A 150 2.99 -10.21 6.79
CA TRP A 150 3.84 -10.12 7.97
C TRP A 150 5.03 -11.08 7.83
N HIS A 151 6.22 -10.54 7.63
CA HIS A 151 7.42 -11.34 7.43
C HIS A 151 8.55 -10.85 8.34
N ASP A 152 8.77 -11.55 9.46
CA ASP A 152 9.72 -11.13 10.50
C ASP A 152 11.16 -10.95 9.97
N GLY A 153 11.60 -11.77 9.01
CA GLY A 153 12.92 -11.65 8.39
C GLY A 153 13.07 -10.34 7.60
N TYR A 154 12.08 -9.98 6.76
CA TYR A 154 12.11 -8.70 6.01
C TYR A 154 12.02 -7.50 6.93
N MET A 155 11.20 -7.58 7.97
CA MET A 155 11.10 -6.53 8.98
C MET A 155 12.43 -6.32 9.72
N ALA A 156 13.13 -7.41 10.06
CA ALA A 156 14.45 -7.35 10.68
C ALA A 156 15.52 -6.76 9.76
N GLU A 157 15.48 -7.08 8.45
CA GLU A 157 16.37 -6.50 7.43
C GLU A 157 16.12 -4.99 7.26
N LEU A 158 14.87 -4.56 7.27
CA LEU A 158 14.49 -3.17 7.04
C LEU A 158 14.62 -2.29 8.29
N ALA A 159 14.36 -2.81 9.49
CA ALA A 159 14.30 -2.03 10.72
C ALA A 159 15.49 -1.07 10.96
N PRO A 160 16.76 -1.47 10.73
CA PRO A 160 17.91 -0.57 10.91
C PRO A 160 18.04 0.51 9.83
N LEU A 161 17.29 0.42 8.74
CA LEU A 161 17.35 1.31 7.58
C LEU A 161 16.19 2.32 7.55
N LEU A 162 15.07 1.99 8.20
CA LEU A 162 13.86 2.81 8.20
C LEU A 162 14.05 4.10 9.00
N GLY A 163 13.33 5.14 8.59
CA GLY A 163 13.21 6.38 9.34
C GLY A 163 12.43 6.21 10.65
N GLU A 164 12.27 7.33 11.35
CA GLU A 164 11.47 7.37 12.57
C GLU A 164 10.05 6.82 12.30
N GLY A 165 9.51 6.06 13.24
CA GLY A 165 8.18 5.47 13.09
C GLY A 165 8.08 4.33 12.07
N ARG A 166 9.20 3.76 11.58
CA ARG A 166 9.26 2.70 10.57
C ARG A 166 8.84 3.17 9.17
N THR A 167 9.20 4.39 8.83
CA THR A 167 8.86 5.02 7.54
C THR A 167 9.95 4.81 6.49
N LEU A 168 9.55 4.85 5.22
CA LEU A 168 10.48 4.89 4.09
C LEU A 168 10.98 6.32 3.89
N THR A 169 12.31 6.52 3.97
CA THR A 169 12.92 7.81 3.56
C THR A 169 13.01 7.89 2.04
N ALA A 170 13.18 9.09 1.49
CA ALA A 170 13.39 9.28 0.05
C ALA A 170 14.62 8.48 -0.47
N GLU A 171 15.70 8.40 0.32
CA GLU A 171 16.88 7.59 0.01
C GLU A 171 16.57 6.10 -0.03
N LEU A 172 15.80 5.63 0.96
CA LEU A 172 15.40 4.22 1.02
C LEU A 172 14.42 3.86 -0.10
N MET A 173 13.59 4.80 -0.56
CA MET A 173 12.73 4.64 -1.73
C MET A 173 13.53 4.33 -3.00
N VAL A 174 14.73 4.92 -3.18
CA VAL A 174 15.61 4.60 -4.30
C VAL A 174 15.97 3.12 -4.28
N ARG A 175 16.46 2.61 -3.15
CA ARG A 175 16.82 1.21 -2.98
C ARG A 175 15.61 0.27 -3.12
N ALA A 176 14.48 0.66 -2.53
CA ALA A 176 13.22 -0.08 -2.61
C ALA A 176 12.62 -0.11 -4.04
N SER A 177 13.14 0.70 -4.97
CA SER A 177 12.74 0.73 -6.39
C SER A 177 13.70 -0.03 -7.31
N ARG A 178 14.81 -0.56 -6.79
CA ARG A 178 15.82 -1.33 -7.55
C ARG A 178 15.59 -2.83 -7.36
N SER A 179 15.18 -3.52 -8.41
CA SER A 179 14.82 -4.95 -8.35
C SER A 179 15.97 -5.89 -7.92
N ASP A 180 17.21 -5.44 -8.04
CA ASP A 180 18.42 -6.15 -7.61
C ASP A 180 18.85 -5.84 -6.18
N ASP A 181 18.26 -4.84 -5.52
CA ASP A 181 18.54 -4.51 -4.11
C ASP A 181 17.68 -5.40 -3.17
N PRO A 182 18.26 -5.98 -2.09
CA PRO A 182 17.51 -6.72 -1.08
C PRO A 182 16.35 -5.93 -0.46
N VAL A 183 16.49 -4.61 -0.32
CA VAL A 183 15.44 -3.71 0.19
C VAL A 183 14.18 -3.77 -0.67
N PHE A 184 14.33 -3.81 -2.00
CA PHE A 184 13.20 -3.98 -2.92
C PHE A 184 12.38 -5.23 -2.58
N ARG A 185 13.05 -6.38 -2.48
CA ARG A 185 12.37 -7.65 -2.17
C ARG A 185 11.67 -7.61 -0.83
N ALA A 186 12.31 -7.02 0.18
CA ALA A 186 11.74 -6.93 1.52
C ALA A 186 10.51 -6.01 1.54
N VAL A 187 10.59 -4.81 0.94
CA VAL A 187 9.44 -3.88 0.86
C VAL A 187 8.30 -4.46 0.02
N GLU A 188 8.59 -4.98 -1.18
CA GLU A 188 7.58 -5.62 -2.04
C GLU A 188 6.86 -6.76 -1.31
N GLY A 189 7.60 -7.59 -0.56
CA GLY A 189 7.02 -8.67 0.23
C GLY A 189 6.02 -8.17 1.28
N LEU A 190 6.34 -7.07 1.99
CA LEU A 190 5.46 -6.51 3.01
C LEU A 190 4.22 -5.83 2.44
N ILE A 191 4.34 -5.14 1.28
CA ILE A 191 3.25 -4.32 0.71
C ILE A 191 2.51 -4.96 -0.47
N LYS A 192 3.04 -6.02 -1.09
CA LYS A 192 2.36 -6.75 -2.18
C LYS A 192 2.11 -8.21 -1.87
N GLY A 193 2.77 -8.72 -0.83
CA GLY A 193 2.70 -10.13 -0.43
C GLY A 193 3.76 -10.99 -1.08
N LEU A 194 3.97 -12.16 -0.50
CA LEU A 194 4.88 -13.15 -1.03
C LEU A 194 4.22 -13.93 -2.17
N GLU A 195 4.99 -14.17 -3.21
CA GLU A 195 4.58 -14.99 -4.34
C GLU A 195 5.53 -16.19 -4.51
N VAL A 196 4.97 -17.30 -4.94
CA VAL A 196 5.73 -18.49 -5.37
C VAL A 196 5.43 -18.79 -6.82
N ALA A 197 6.46 -19.26 -7.53
CA ALA A 197 6.29 -19.67 -8.93
C ALA A 197 5.41 -20.92 -9.01
N LEU A 198 4.46 -20.94 -9.93
CA LEU A 198 3.70 -22.16 -10.24
C LEU A 198 4.60 -23.23 -10.86
N PRO A 199 4.24 -24.51 -10.76
CA PRO A 199 4.98 -25.56 -11.42
C PRO A 199 5.16 -25.28 -12.91
N PRO A 200 6.26 -25.73 -13.54
CA PRO A 200 6.49 -25.51 -14.96
C PRO A 200 5.29 -25.94 -15.83
N GLY A 201 4.87 -25.05 -16.74
CA GLY A 201 3.73 -25.27 -17.62
C GLY A 201 2.36 -24.87 -17.03
N HIS A 202 2.31 -24.43 -15.78
CA HIS A 202 1.08 -23.94 -15.14
C HIS A 202 1.03 -22.42 -15.09
N SER A 203 -0.15 -21.88 -15.32
CA SER A 203 -0.50 -20.46 -15.19
C SER A 203 -1.98 -20.34 -14.85
N PHE A 204 -2.39 -19.17 -14.33
CA PHE A 204 -3.80 -18.82 -14.15
C PHE A 204 -4.04 -17.40 -14.67
N ARG A 205 -5.31 -17.04 -14.86
CA ARG A 205 -5.68 -15.67 -15.21
C ARG A 205 -6.16 -14.93 -13.96
N ASP A 206 -5.61 -13.73 -13.74
CA ASP A 206 -6.14 -12.87 -12.68
C ASP A 206 -7.50 -12.26 -13.09
N LYS A 207 -8.14 -11.55 -12.15
CA LYS A 207 -9.44 -10.90 -12.38
C LYS A 207 -9.47 -9.92 -13.56
N ASP A 208 -8.31 -9.43 -13.99
CA ASP A 208 -8.15 -8.52 -15.11
C ASP A 208 -7.77 -9.27 -16.42
N GLY A 209 -7.77 -10.61 -16.38
CA GLY A 209 -7.50 -11.49 -17.50
C GLY A 209 -6.01 -11.68 -17.84
N HIS A 210 -5.08 -11.16 -17.04
CA HIS A 210 -3.65 -11.33 -17.25
C HIS A 210 -3.18 -12.72 -16.83
N GLU A 211 -2.37 -13.36 -17.69
CA GLU A 211 -1.72 -14.62 -17.35
C GLU A 211 -0.69 -14.41 -16.24
N ARG A 212 -0.80 -15.22 -15.17
CA ARG A 212 0.09 -15.23 -14.01
C ARG A 212 0.78 -16.59 -13.91
N ARG A 213 2.08 -16.55 -13.64
CA ARG A 213 2.91 -17.74 -13.38
C ARG A 213 3.43 -17.80 -11.96
N ASN A 214 3.12 -16.78 -11.15
CA ASN A 214 3.35 -16.73 -9.72
C ASN A 214 2.01 -16.55 -9.03
N VAL A 215 1.86 -17.16 -7.86
CA VAL A 215 0.66 -17.08 -7.04
C VAL A 215 1.03 -16.55 -5.66
N ARG A 216 0.21 -15.67 -5.12
CA ARG A 216 0.36 -15.20 -3.74
C ARG A 216 0.13 -16.35 -2.77
N ILE A 217 0.84 -16.30 -1.64
CA ILE A 217 0.73 -17.34 -0.61
C ILE A 217 -0.11 -16.87 0.57
N ARG A 218 -0.77 -17.83 1.23
CA ARG A 218 -1.45 -17.68 2.51
C ARG A 218 -0.42 -17.70 3.64
N TRP A 219 0.37 -16.65 3.76
CA TRP A 219 1.47 -16.55 4.72
C TRP A 219 1.04 -16.73 6.18
N TRP A 220 -0.25 -16.53 6.48
CA TRP A 220 -0.84 -16.67 7.82
C TRP A 220 -1.23 -18.10 8.17
N ASP A 221 -1.20 -19.04 7.22
CA ASP A 221 -1.53 -20.45 7.45
C ASP A 221 -0.29 -21.23 7.85
N ALA A 222 -0.08 -21.37 9.17
CA ALA A 222 1.03 -22.13 9.74
C ALA A 222 0.89 -23.65 9.55
N HIS A 223 -0.25 -24.13 9.07
CA HIS A 223 -0.53 -25.57 8.88
C HIS A 223 -0.43 -25.99 7.40
N ALA A 224 -0.21 -25.07 6.50
CA ALA A 224 -0.02 -25.37 5.09
C ALA A 224 1.16 -26.31 4.89
N SER A 225 0.91 -27.47 4.30
CA SER A 225 1.90 -28.54 4.07
C SER A 225 2.09 -28.88 2.60
N SER A 226 1.25 -28.33 1.75
CA SER A 226 1.30 -28.52 0.30
C SER A 226 1.19 -27.19 -0.45
N TYR A 227 1.54 -27.22 -1.72
CA TYR A 227 1.38 -26.05 -2.60
C TYR A 227 -0.08 -25.56 -2.64
N ARG A 228 -1.05 -26.48 -2.65
CA ARG A 228 -2.48 -26.15 -2.66
C ARG A 228 -2.94 -25.48 -1.37
N ASP A 229 -2.32 -25.80 -0.24
CA ASP A 229 -2.64 -25.16 1.04
C ASP A 229 -2.12 -23.72 1.06
N LEU A 230 -0.94 -23.50 0.46
CA LEU A 230 -0.29 -22.19 0.44
C LEU A 230 -0.86 -21.22 -0.58
N GLU A 231 -1.32 -21.71 -1.75
CA GLU A 231 -1.73 -20.84 -2.83
C GLU A 231 -2.99 -20.03 -2.52
N LEU A 232 -2.95 -18.72 -2.79
CA LEU A 232 -4.09 -17.82 -2.75
C LEU A 232 -4.65 -17.65 -4.17
N MET A 233 -5.27 -18.72 -4.69
CA MET A 233 -5.90 -18.74 -5.99
C MET A 233 -7.43 -18.64 -5.87
N PRO A 234 -8.12 -18.01 -6.84
CA PRO A 234 -9.57 -18.13 -6.94
C PRO A 234 -9.97 -19.61 -7.08
N ASP A 235 -11.06 -20.02 -6.40
CA ASP A 235 -11.49 -21.42 -6.41
C ASP A 235 -11.82 -21.95 -7.82
N GLU A 236 -12.26 -21.07 -8.72
CA GLU A 236 -12.58 -21.35 -10.13
C GLU A 236 -11.34 -21.69 -10.97
N GLU A 237 -10.15 -21.28 -10.57
CA GLU A 237 -8.88 -21.52 -11.26
C GLU A 237 -8.07 -22.68 -10.64
N ARG A 238 -8.59 -23.30 -9.59
CA ARG A 238 -8.00 -24.47 -8.93
C ARG A 238 -8.40 -25.74 -9.67
N ALA A 239 -7.70 -26.06 -10.75
CA ALA A 239 -7.88 -27.32 -11.50
C ALA A 239 -6.94 -28.43 -11.00
#